data_8655fe54dd00d285268534d670570f68
#
_entry.id   8655fe54dd00d285268534d670570f68
#
_cell.length_a   1.000
_cell.length_b   1.000
_cell.length_c   1.000
_cell.angle_alpha   90.00
_cell.angle_beta   90.00
_cell.angle_gamma   90.00
#
_symmetry.space_group_name_H-M   'P 1'
#
loop_
_entity.id
_entity.type
_entity.pdbx_description
1 polymer ?
#
loop_
_entity_poly.entity_id
_entity_poly.type
_entity_poly.pdbx_seq_one_letter_code
_entity_poly.pdbx_strand_id
1 'polypeptide(L)'
;MCIRDRGESSQDLVFGGQNLIAENGTMLAEAKRFQNTVIYGEIDVQRLADERRRLSTYPASDDADCQIVPFDVEVEGTSLTRKFAPYPFVPSIKEERDMRCEEILNIQAMGLKKRMSHIHCQKAMVGLSGGLDSTLALLVIARTFQLMGLPSENIRCVTMPCFGTTDRTYQNACKLSQCLGAALTEVNIKEAVNI
;
A
#
# COMPACT_ATOMS: atom_id res chain seq x y z
N MET A 1 -6.74 -24.16 18.16
CA MET A 1 -5.46 -24.80 18.52
C MET A 1 -5.59 -26.30 18.29
N CYS A 2 -4.95 -26.83 17.27
CA CYS A 2 -4.92 -28.29 17.08
C CYS A 2 -3.67 -28.82 17.77
N ILE A 3 -3.84 -29.35 18.97
CA ILE A 3 -2.79 -30.13 19.64
C ILE A 3 -2.91 -31.53 19.07
N ARG A 4 -2.00 -31.88 18.15
CA ARG A 4 -1.81 -33.27 17.75
C ARG A 4 -0.49 -33.73 18.33
N ASP A 5 -0.60 -34.65 19.26
CA ASP A 5 0.56 -35.25 19.86
C ASP A 5 1.36 -36.05 18.83
N ARG A 6 2.65 -36.17 19.06
CA ARG A 6 3.52 -36.90 18.18
C ARG A 6 3.72 -38.30 18.71
N GLY A 7 3.54 -39.26 17.84
CA GLY A 7 3.80 -40.64 18.21
C GLY A 7 2.59 -41.41 18.75
N GLU A 8 1.38 -40.89 18.58
CA GLU A 8 0.16 -41.64 18.93
C GLU A 8 0.01 -42.89 18.06
N SER A 9 0.45 -42.84 16.79
CA SER A 9 0.51 -44.00 15.92
C SER A 9 1.53 -43.77 14.82
N SER A 10 2.33 -44.78 14.51
CA SER A 10 3.28 -44.78 13.39
C SER A 10 2.95 -45.86 12.34
N GLN A 11 1.83 -46.56 12.52
CA GLN A 11 1.47 -47.69 11.64
C GLN A 11 0.93 -47.17 10.27
N ASP A 12 -0.02 -46.23 10.29
CA ASP A 12 -0.67 -45.71 9.10
C ASP A 12 -0.50 -44.20 8.95
N LEU A 13 -0.20 -43.48 10.02
CA LEU A 13 -0.16 -42.02 10.07
C LEU A 13 1.07 -41.55 10.84
N VAL A 14 1.70 -40.49 10.29
CA VAL A 14 2.77 -39.74 10.97
C VAL A 14 2.34 -38.30 11.08
N PHE A 15 2.23 -37.79 12.32
CA PHE A 15 1.83 -36.42 12.56
C PHE A 15 3.05 -35.49 12.70
N GLY A 16 3.02 -34.39 11.98
CA GLY A 16 4.12 -33.41 11.97
C GLY A 16 4.21 -32.58 13.25
N GLY A 17 3.11 -32.43 13.98
CA GLY A 17 3.00 -31.60 15.18
C GLY A 17 3.45 -30.16 14.90
N GLN A 18 2.57 -29.32 14.42
CA GLN A 18 2.89 -27.94 14.07
C GLN A 18 2.13 -26.99 14.99
N ASN A 19 2.85 -26.13 15.70
CA ASN A 19 2.26 -25.06 16.49
C ASN A 19 2.31 -23.76 15.68
N LEU A 20 1.19 -23.02 15.65
CA LEU A 20 1.05 -21.79 14.91
C LEU A 20 0.42 -20.72 15.80
N ILE A 21 0.93 -19.52 15.72
CA ILE A 21 0.29 -18.32 16.29
C ILE A 21 0.05 -17.34 15.14
N ALA A 22 -1.20 -16.98 14.93
CA ALA A 22 -1.60 -16.04 13.90
C ALA A 22 -2.52 -14.96 14.46
N GLU A 23 -2.43 -13.76 13.91
CA GLU A 23 -3.26 -12.61 14.24
C GLU A 23 -3.78 -11.97 12.95
N ASN A 24 -5.09 -11.85 12.83
CA ASN A 24 -5.75 -11.18 11.69
C ASN A 24 -5.18 -11.59 10.32
N GLY A 25 -5.02 -12.89 10.10
CA GLY A 25 -4.48 -13.46 8.87
C GLY A 25 -2.95 -13.41 8.73
N THR A 26 -2.25 -12.82 9.68
CA THR A 26 -0.78 -12.74 9.68
C THR A 26 -0.18 -13.78 10.61
N MET A 27 0.76 -14.59 10.11
CA MET A 27 1.51 -15.55 10.92
C MET A 27 2.50 -14.80 11.81
N LEU A 28 2.39 -14.96 13.12
CA LEU A 28 3.28 -14.35 14.12
C LEU A 28 4.41 -15.28 14.53
N ALA A 29 4.10 -16.55 14.72
CA ALA A 29 5.10 -17.57 15.05
C ALA A 29 4.68 -18.94 14.51
N GLU A 30 5.67 -19.72 14.10
CA GLU A 30 5.49 -21.08 13.60
C GLU A 30 6.59 -21.98 14.15
N ALA A 31 6.20 -23.12 14.71
CA ALA A 31 7.12 -24.14 15.17
C ALA A 31 7.64 -24.99 13.99
N LYS A 32 8.88 -25.44 14.08
CA LYS A 32 9.37 -26.44 13.14
C LYS A 32 8.65 -27.76 13.36
N ARG A 33 8.26 -28.40 12.25
CA ARG A 33 7.63 -29.73 12.30
C ARG A 33 8.56 -30.78 12.92
N PHE A 34 7.97 -31.79 13.49
CA PHE A 34 8.66 -32.94 14.09
C PHE A 34 9.56 -32.57 15.28
N GLN A 35 9.29 -31.45 15.95
CA GLN A 35 10.00 -31.02 17.16
C GLN A 35 9.02 -30.78 18.30
N ASN A 36 9.38 -31.26 19.52
CA ASN A 36 8.65 -30.89 20.73
C ASN A 36 9.13 -29.52 21.20
N THR A 37 8.36 -28.49 20.91
CA THR A 37 8.71 -27.12 21.23
C THR A 37 7.49 -26.31 21.63
N VAL A 38 7.74 -25.29 22.44
CA VAL A 38 6.75 -24.25 22.77
C VAL A 38 7.11 -23.00 21.97
N ILE A 39 6.09 -22.33 21.45
CA ILE A 39 6.25 -21.04 20.79
C ILE A 39 5.49 -19.97 21.56
N TYR A 40 6.01 -18.77 21.53
CA TYR A 40 5.44 -17.58 22.16
C TYR A 40 5.21 -16.52 21.09
N GLY A 41 4.19 -15.68 21.29
CA GLY A 41 3.89 -14.56 20.40
C GLY A 41 3.17 -13.45 21.14
N GLU A 42 3.40 -12.22 20.69
CA GLU A 42 2.72 -11.05 21.17
C GLU A 42 1.48 -10.79 20.30
N ILE A 43 0.32 -10.71 20.92
CA ILE A 43 -0.97 -10.46 20.23
C ILE A 43 -1.47 -9.08 20.62
N ASP A 44 -1.82 -8.26 19.61
CA ASP A 44 -2.44 -6.96 19.80
C ASP A 44 -3.96 -7.11 19.96
N VAL A 45 -4.39 -7.31 21.20
CA VAL A 45 -5.82 -7.50 21.53
C VAL A 45 -6.65 -6.25 21.21
N GLN A 46 -6.08 -5.04 21.37
CA GLN A 46 -6.78 -3.80 21.07
C GLN A 46 -7.05 -3.67 19.57
N ARG A 47 -6.06 -3.96 18.75
CA ARG A 47 -6.22 -4.00 17.30
C ARG A 47 -7.29 -4.99 16.85
N LEU A 48 -7.28 -6.19 17.42
CA LEU A 48 -8.30 -7.20 17.11
C LEU A 48 -9.72 -6.73 17.50
N ALA A 49 -9.88 -6.08 18.64
CA ALA A 49 -11.16 -5.52 19.05
C ALA A 49 -11.64 -4.41 18.10
N ASP A 50 -10.73 -3.54 17.62
CA ASP A 50 -11.04 -2.48 16.68
C ASP A 50 -11.42 -3.02 15.29
N GLU A 51 -10.69 -4.02 14.80
CA GLU A 51 -11.03 -4.66 13.53
C GLU A 51 -12.39 -5.38 13.59
N ARG A 52 -12.70 -6.07 14.66
CA ARG A 52 -14.00 -6.72 14.87
C ARG A 52 -15.15 -5.73 14.91
N ARG A 53 -14.97 -4.56 15.53
CA ARG A 53 -15.98 -3.49 15.54
C ARG A 53 -16.28 -2.91 14.15
N ARG A 54 -15.29 -2.92 13.25
CA ARG A 54 -15.46 -2.45 11.86
C ARG A 54 -16.18 -3.47 10.97
N LEU A 55 -16.14 -4.75 11.32
CA LEU A 55 -16.78 -5.82 10.57
C LEU A 55 -18.25 -5.93 10.95
N SER A 56 -19.14 -5.36 10.13
CA SER A 56 -20.61 -5.44 10.34
C SER A 56 -21.17 -6.85 10.28
N THR A 57 -20.42 -7.79 9.69
CA THR A 57 -20.79 -9.21 9.56
C THR A 57 -20.24 -10.07 10.67
N TYR A 58 -19.46 -9.50 11.61
CA TYR A 58 -18.93 -10.25 12.75
C TYR A 58 -20.07 -10.55 13.73
N PRO A 59 -20.40 -11.82 14.01
CA PRO A 59 -21.49 -12.17 14.90
C PRO A 59 -21.16 -11.70 16.32
N ALA A 60 -22.16 -11.21 17.03
CA ALA A 60 -22.06 -11.07 18.47
C ALA A 60 -21.93 -12.49 19.09
N SER A 61 -20.91 -12.72 19.92
CA SER A 61 -20.79 -13.98 20.64
C SER A 61 -21.84 -14.04 21.72
N ASP A 62 -22.56 -15.15 21.78
CA ASP A 62 -23.36 -15.50 22.95
C ASP A 62 -22.50 -16.43 23.82
N ASP A 63 -22.02 -15.92 24.96
CA ASP A 63 -21.16 -16.66 25.86
C ASP A 63 -21.94 -17.54 26.81
N ALA A 64 -23.25 -17.74 26.58
CA ALA A 64 -24.15 -18.47 27.47
C ALA A 64 -23.70 -19.93 27.76
N ASP A 65 -23.01 -20.56 26.82
CA ASP A 65 -22.52 -21.93 26.94
C ASP A 65 -21.04 -22.03 27.40
N CYS A 66 -20.41 -20.88 27.70
CA CYS A 66 -19.01 -20.86 28.11
C CYS A 66 -18.86 -20.88 29.64
N GLN A 67 -17.97 -21.74 30.13
CA GLN A 67 -17.56 -21.69 31.55
C GLN A 67 -16.55 -20.55 31.71
N ILE A 68 -16.92 -19.53 32.48
CA ILE A 68 -16.04 -18.40 32.79
C ILE A 68 -15.11 -18.78 33.93
N VAL A 69 -13.82 -18.77 33.70
CA VAL A 69 -12.78 -18.97 34.72
C VAL A 69 -12.09 -17.61 34.95
N PRO A 70 -12.40 -16.93 36.07
CA PRO A 70 -11.73 -15.67 36.39
C PRO A 70 -10.27 -15.94 36.79
N PHE A 71 -9.36 -15.04 36.36
CA PHE A 71 -7.97 -15.02 36.80
C PHE A 71 -7.45 -13.60 36.83
N ASP A 72 -6.54 -13.33 37.76
CA ASP A 72 -5.84 -12.05 37.86
C ASP A 72 -4.40 -12.20 37.39
N VAL A 73 -3.93 -11.26 36.59
CA VAL A 73 -2.54 -11.16 36.13
C VAL A 73 -2.05 -9.76 36.43
N GLU A 74 -0.93 -9.64 37.10
CA GLU A 74 -0.27 -8.37 37.27
C GLU A 74 0.20 -7.90 35.87
N VAL A 75 -0.31 -6.72 35.44
CA VAL A 75 0.08 -6.10 34.17
C VAL A 75 1.31 -5.24 34.41
N GLU A 76 2.47 -5.77 34.08
CA GLU A 76 3.72 -5.02 34.08
C GLU A 76 3.93 -4.31 32.74
N GLY A 77 4.68 -3.19 32.77
CA GLY A 77 5.11 -2.52 31.55
C GLY A 77 6.05 -3.40 30.75
N THR A 78 5.57 -3.93 29.64
CA THR A 78 6.32 -4.83 28.77
C THR A 78 6.89 -4.10 27.56
N SER A 79 8.16 -4.34 27.23
CA SER A 79 8.74 -3.90 25.96
C SER A 79 8.29 -4.83 24.86
N LEU A 80 7.72 -4.27 23.79
CA LEU A 80 7.32 -5.07 22.62
C LEU A 80 8.57 -5.58 21.90
N THR A 81 8.63 -6.88 21.66
CA THR A 81 9.65 -7.52 20.82
C THR A 81 9.21 -7.61 19.37
N ARG A 82 7.92 -7.43 19.13
CA ARG A 82 7.31 -7.43 17.81
C ARG A 82 7.71 -6.22 16.99
N LYS A 83 8.13 -6.46 15.75
CA LYS A 83 8.45 -5.40 14.80
C LYS A 83 7.20 -5.01 14.01
N PHE A 84 6.91 -3.72 13.97
CA PHE A 84 5.86 -3.16 13.14
C PHE A 84 6.49 -2.52 11.91
N ALA A 85 5.90 -2.77 10.73
CA ALA A 85 6.35 -2.12 9.51
C ALA A 85 6.06 -0.61 9.59
N PRO A 86 7.06 0.28 9.47
CA PRO A 86 6.85 1.73 9.54
C PRO A 86 6.00 2.25 8.38
N TYR A 87 5.94 1.49 7.29
CA TYR A 87 5.18 1.82 6.09
C TYR A 87 4.24 0.66 5.72
N PRO A 88 3.06 0.54 6.38
CA PRO A 88 2.18 -0.62 6.23
C PRO A 88 1.59 -0.77 4.82
N PHE A 89 1.56 0.32 4.03
CA PHE A 89 1.02 0.33 2.66
C PHE A 89 2.10 0.13 1.58
N VAL A 90 3.37 0.15 1.96
CA VAL A 90 4.49 0.04 1.02
C VAL A 90 5.19 -1.30 1.25
N PRO A 91 5.19 -2.21 0.27
CA PRO A 91 5.91 -3.47 0.39
C PRO A 91 7.40 -3.24 0.68
N SER A 92 7.95 -3.99 1.63
CA SER A 92 9.38 -3.93 1.97
C SER A 92 10.25 -4.59 0.91
N ILE A 93 9.72 -5.60 0.22
CA ILE A 93 10.39 -6.32 -0.85
C ILE A 93 10.30 -5.46 -2.11
N LYS A 94 11.47 -5.23 -2.75
CA LYS A 94 11.57 -4.34 -3.90
C LYS A 94 10.70 -4.82 -5.08
N GLU A 95 10.75 -6.10 -5.38
CA GLU A 95 10.02 -6.73 -6.48
C GLU A 95 8.50 -6.58 -6.32
N GLU A 96 7.99 -6.81 -5.11
CA GLU A 96 6.56 -6.62 -4.81
C GLU A 96 6.15 -5.15 -4.89
N ARG A 97 7.03 -4.25 -4.44
CA ARG A 97 6.79 -2.81 -4.52
C ARG A 97 6.75 -2.34 -5.97
N ASP A 98 7.68 -2.80 -6.79
CA ASP A 98 7.76 -2.43 -8.20
C ASP A 98 6.51 -2.93 -8.97
N MET A 99 6.07 -4.18 -8.73
CA MET A 99 4.81 -4.70 -9.27
C MET A 99 3.59 -3.88 -8.84
N ARG A 100 3.50 -3.53 -7.55
CA ARG A 100 2.40 -2.72 -7.03
C ARG A 100 2.39 -1.31 -7.61
N CYS A 101 3.55 -0.68 -7.76
CA CYS A 101 3.65 0.64 -8.38
C CYS A 101 3.22 0.61 -9.85
N GLU A 102 3.63 -0.41 -10.60
CA GLU A 102 3.22 -0.62 -11.99
C GLU A 102 1.71 -0.83 -12.11
N GLU A 103 1.13 -1.65 -11.22
CA GLU A 103 -0.31 -1.88 -11.17
C GLU A 103 -1.10 -0.60 -10.88
N ILE A 104 -0.69 0.17 -9.87
CA ILE A 104 -1.33 1.44 -9.51
C ILE A 104 -1.27 2.43 -10.68
N LEU A 105 -0.12 2.54 -11.35
CA LEU A 105 0.04 3.40 -12.51
C LEU A 105 -0.88 2.96 -13.66
N ASN A 106 -0.94 1.66 -13.94
CA ASN A 106 -1.77 1.11 -15.00
C ASN A 106 -3.27 1.28 -14.72
N ILE A 107 -3.73 1.11 -13.48
CA ILE A 107 -5.14 1.35 -13.10
C ILE A 107 -5.55 2.78 -13.46
N GLN A 108 -4.74 3.76 -13.06
CA GLN A 108 -5.01 5.17 -13.34
C GLN A 108 -4.95 5.49 -14.84
N ALA A 109 -3.92 4.97 -15.53
CA ALA A 109 -3.74 5.17 -16.97
C ALA A 109 -4.88 4.54 -17.79
N MET A 110 -5.36 3.36 -17.42
CA MET A 110 -6.51 2.72 -18.08
C MET A 110 -7.81 3.50 -17.88
N GLY A 111 -8.01 4.08 -16.69
CA GLY A 111 -9.14 4.97 -16.42
C GLY A 111 -9.10 6.20 -17.32
N LEU A 112 -7.95 6.87 -17.42
CA LEU A 112 -7.76 8.03 -18.30
C LEU A 112 -7.90 7.66 -19.78
N LYS A 113 -7.29 6.56 -20.21
CA LYS A 113 -7.42 6.00 -21.57
C LYS A 113 -8.89 5.83 -21.97
N LYS A 114 -9.69 5.22 -21.11
CA LYS A 114 -11.12 5.01 -21.38
C LYS A 114 -11.86 6.32 -21.63
N ARG A 115 -11.59 7.35 -20.83
CA ARG A 115 -12.20 8.68 -20.98
C ARG A 115 -11.75 9.37 -22.25
N MET A 116 -10.45 9.41 -22.51
CA MET A 116 -9.88 10.03 -23.72
C MET A 116 -10.39 9.35 -25.00
N SER A 117 -10.46 8.02 -25.02
CA SER A 117 -11.00 7.26 -26.15
C SER A 117 -12.48 7.57 -26.38
N HIS A 118 -13.26 7.70 -25.30
CA HIS A 118 -14.70 7.98 -25.40
C HIS A 118 -14.98 9.35 -26.03
N ILE A 119 -14.18 10.36 -25.69
CA ILE A 119 -14.34 11.73 -26.24
C ILE A 119 -13.46 11.97 -27.47
N HIS A 120 -12.79 10.96 -28.00
CA HIS A 120 -11.87 11.04 -29.14
C HIS A 120 -10.75 12.09 -28.95
N CYS A 121 -10.30 12.28 -27.70
CA CYS A 121 -9.27 13.26 -27.38
C CYS A 121 -7.86 12.67 -27.61
N GLN A 122 -7.02 13.44 -28.30
CA GLN A 122 -5.64 13.06 -28.64
C GLN A 122 -4.58 13.98 -28.00
N LYS A 123 -5.01 14.90 -27.15
CA LYS A 123 -4.13 15.86 -26.47
C LYS A 123 -4.46 15.89 -24.99
N ALA A 124 -3.47 16.13 -24.16
CA ALA A 124 -3.67 16.35 -22.73
C ALA A 124 -2.88 17.59 -22.28
N MET A 125 -3.42 18.30 -21.30
CA MET A 125 -2.74 19.41 -20.66
C MET A 125 -2.69 19.20 -19.17
N VAL A 126 -1.55 19.53 -18.54
CA VAL A 126 -1.36 19.41 -17.09
C VAL A 126 -0.54 20.60 -16.57
N GLY A 127 -1.00 21.16 -15.45
CA GLY A 127 -0.23 22.12 -14.67
C GLY A 127 0.90 21.40 -13.92
N LEU A 128 2.15 21.75 -14.19
CA LEU A 128 3.31 21.07 -13.63
C LEU A 128 4.03 21.98 -12.64
N SER A 129 3.77 21.76 -11.34
CA SER A 129 4.41 22.52 -10.26
C SER A 129 5.79 21.98 -9.87
N GLY A 130 6.13 20.75 -10.27
CA GLY A 130 7.32 20.02 -9.82
C GLY A 130 7.15 19.33 -8.44
N GLY A 131 5.94 19.37 -7.86
CA GLY A 131 5.55 18.59 -6.70
C GLY A 131 5.11 17.16 -7.06
N LEU A 132 4.91 16.32 -6.05
CA LEU A 132 4.59 14.89 -6.24
C LEU A 132 3.28 14.67 -7.02
N ASP A 133 2.23 15.41 -6.70
CA ASP A 133 0.91 15.21 -7.31
C ASP A 133 0.93 15.49 -8.81
N SER A 134 1.51 16.64 -9.22
CA SER A 134 1.63 17.00 -10.62
C SER A 134 2.58 16.06 -11.37
N THR A 135 3.62 15.56 -10.70
CA THR A 135 4.53 14.54 -11.23
C THR A 135 3.77 13.24 -11.52
N LEU A 136 3.00 12.74 -10.55
CA LEU A 136 2.20 11.54 -10.74
C LEU A 136 1.16 11.72 -11.86
N ALA A 137 0.48 12.85 -11.90
CA ALA A 137 -0.47 13.15 -12.96
C ALA A 137 0.18 13.09 -14.35
N LEU A 138 1.38 13.66 -14.51
CA LEU A 138 2.11 13.62 -15.78
C LEU A 138 2.56 12.20 -16.13
N LEU A 139 3.00 11.39 -15.17
CA LEU A 139 3.36 9.98 -15.40
C LEU A 139 2.15 9.15 -15.86
N VAL A 140 0.98 9.36 -15.26
CA VAL A 140 -0.29 8.72 -15.68
C VAL A 140 -0.65 9.12 -17.11
N ILE A 141 -0.53 10.40 -17.45
CA ILE A 141 -0.78 10.88 -18.82
C ILE A 141 0.20 10.25 -19.80
N ALA A 142 1.49 10.24 -19.50
CA ALA A 142 2.51 9.65 -20.36
C ALA A 142 2.25 8.15 -20.60
N ARG A 143 1.93 7.39 -19.53
CA ARG A 143 1.56 5.99 -19.63
C ARG A 143 0.30 5.79 -20.48
N THR A 144 -0.68 6.65 -20.33
CA THR A 144 -1.91 6.63 -21.15
C THR A 144 -1.61 6.83 -22.62
N PHE A 145 -0.75 7.79 -22.95
CA PHE A 145 -0.34 8.06 -24.32
C PHE A 145 0.39 6.87 -24.94
N GLN A 146 1.29 6.22 -24.19
CA GLN A 146 1.92 4.97 -24.61
C GLN A 146 0.89 3.88 -24.92
N LEU A 147 -0.10 3.69 -24.05
CA LEU A 147 -1.16 2.70 -24.21
C LEU A 147 -2.13 3.00 -25.38
N MET A 148 -2.19 4.26 -25.81
CA MET A 148 -3.02 4.69 -26.93
C MET A 148 -2.23 4.83 -28.23
N GLY A 149 -0.90 4.69 -28.20
CA GLY A 149 -0.03 4.94 -29.36
C GLY A 149 -0.01 6.41 -29.80
N LEU A 150 -0.25 7.34 -28.87
CA LEU A 150 -0.24 8.77 -29.14
C LEU A 150 1.16 9.36 -28.95
N PRO A 151 1.55 10.38 -29.75
CA PRO A 151 2.86 11.03 -29.61
C PRO A 151 2.94 11.85 -28.33
N SER A 152 4.07 11.78 -27.63
CA SER A 152 4.30 12.48 -26.36
C SER A 152 4.27 14.00 -26.49
N GLU A 153 4.56 14.55 -27.66
CA GLU A 153 4.47 15.99 -27.99
C GLU A 153 3.04 16.55 -27.83
N ASN A 154 2.04 15.69 -27.90
CA ASN A 154 0.65 16.05 -27.65
C ASN A 154 0.32 16.21 -26.16
N ILE A 155 1.27 15.89 -25.25
CA ILE A 155 1.19 16.21 -23.83
C ILE A 155 1.75 17.61 -23.62
N ARG A 156 0.90 18.53 -23.18
CA ARG A 156 1.28 19.90 -22.88
C ARG A 156 1.38 20.12 -21.38
N CYS A 157 2.59 20.37 -20.90
CA CYS A 157 2.88 20.76 -19.55
C CYS A 157 2.90 22.28 -19.46
N VAL A 158 2.23 22.85 -18.46
CA VAL A 158 2.27 24.28 -18.17
C VAL A 158 2.85 24.48 -16.80
N THR A 159 3.98 25.20 -16.70
CA THR A 159 4.52 25.63 -15.41
C THR A 159 4.26 27.11 -15.20
N MET A 160 3.87 27.46 -13.99
CA MET A 160 3.49 28.82 -13.61
C MET A 160 4.31 29.27 -12.40
N PRO A 161 5.61 29.58 -12.59
CA PRO A 161 6.46 29.98 -11.47
C PRO A 161 5.98 31.30 -10.84
N CYS A 162 5.88 31.30 -9.51
CA CYS A 162 5.49 32.43 -8.69
C CYS A 162 6.39 32.52 -7.45
N PHE A 163 6.11 33.43 -6.54
CA PHE A 163 6.92 33.73 -5.34
C PHE A 163 7.20 32.52 -4.44
N GLY A 164 6.32 31.50 -4.42
CA GLY A 164 6.51 30.27 -3.66
C GLY A 164 7.21 29.13 -4.41
N THR A 165 7.58 29.34 -5.69
CA THR A 165 8.24 28.31 -6.48
C THR A 165 9.74 28.31 -6.17
N THR A 166 10.24 27.16 -5.67
CA THR A 166 11.69 27.01 -5.45
C THR A 166 12.39 26.59 -6.75
N ASP A 167 13.68 26.93 -6.87
CA ASP A 167 14.48 26.52 -8.02
C ASP A 167 14.46 25.00 -8.24
N ARG A 168 14.44 24.24 -7.15
CA ARG A 168 14.37 22.78 -7.18
C ARG A 168 13.09 22.27 -7.84
N THR A 169 11.93 22.79 -7.44
CA THR A 169 10.64 22.35 -7.98
C THR A 169 10.50 22.75 -9.45
N TYR A 170 10.96 23.94 -9.81
CA TYR A 170 11.00 24.39 -11.21
C TYR A 170 11.88 23.47 -12.07
N GLN A 171 13.11 23.20 -11.63
CA GLN A 171 14.02 22.31 -12.35
C GLN A 171 13.47 20.88 -12.49
N ASN A 172 12.77 20.38 -11.46
CA ASN A 172 12.10 19.08 -11.53
C ASN A 172 11.03 19.06 -12.64
N ALA A 173 10.22 20.10 -12.73
CA ALA A 173 9.21 20.23 -13.78
C ALA A 173 9.84 20.22 -15.18
N CYS A 174 10.90 21.02 -15.39
CA CYS A 174 11.62 21.08 -16.65
C CYS A 174 12.24 19.73 -17.05
N LYS A 175 12.98 19.10 -16.14
CA LYS A 175 13.62 17.81 -16.40
C LYS A 175 12.61 16.70 -16.68
N LEU A 176 11.53 16.62 -15.90
CA LEU A 176 10.52 15.59 -16.07
C LEU A 176 9.81 15.69 -17.43
N SER A 177 9.37 16.90 -17.81
CA SER A 177 8.75 17.11 -19.13
C SER A 177 9.68 16.73 -20.27
N GLN A 178 10.95 17.11 -20.17
CA GLN A 178 11.97 16.76 -21.16
C GLN A 178 12.19 15.25 -21.25
N CYS A 179 12.34 14.55 -20.10
CA CYS A 179 12.53 13.10 -20.05
C CYS A 179 11.37 12.33 -20.69
N LEU A 180 10.14 12.85 -20.59
CA LEU A 180 8.94 12.24 -21.14
C LEU A 180 8.61 12.69 -22.57
N GLY A 181 9.39 13.61 -23.14
CA GLY A 181 9.15 14.16 -24.48
C GLY A 181 7.88 15.03 -24.55
N ALA A 182 7.40 15.54 -23.42
CA ALA A 182 6.23 16.41 -23.35
C ALA A 182 6.61 17.87 -23.64
N ALA A 183 5.72 18.61 -24.31
CA ALA A 183 5.90 20.02 -24.57
C ALA A 183 5.69 20.84 -23.30
N LEU A 184 6.71 21.62 -22.89
CA LEU A 184 6.63 22.50 -21.71
C LEU A 184 6.41 23.96 -22.15
N THR A 185 5.43 24.61 -21.52
CA THR A 185 5.17 26.03 -21.66
C THR A 185 5.26 26.69 -20.28
N GLU A 186 6.00 27.79 -20.19
CA GLU A 186 6.06 28.60 -18.97
C GLU A 186 5.13 29.81 -19.12
N VAL A 187 4.32 30.03 -18.06
CA VAL A 187 3.45 31.21 -17.96
C VAL A 187 3.82 31.98 -16.71
N ASN A 188 4.35 33.19 -16.87
CA ASN A 188 4.65 34.05 -15.76
C ASN A 188 3.36 34.64 -15.17
N ILE A 189 3.03 34.29 -13.94
CA ILE A 189 1.83 34.77 -13.24
C ILE A 189 2.12 35.81 -12.16
N LYS A 190 3.38 36.28 -12.03
CA LYS A 190 3.78 37.20 -10.93
C LYS A 190 2.99 38.50 -10.94
N GLU A 191 2.72 39.04 -12.10
CA GLU A 191 1.94 40.28 -12.24
C GLU A 191 0.48 40.07 -11.85
N ALA A 192 -0.10 38.94 -12.20
CA ALA A 192 -1.49 38.62 -11.87
C ALA A 192 -1.72 38.34 -10.38
N VAL A 193 -0.67 37.96 -9.65
CA VAL A 193 -0.75 37.68 -8.19
C VAL A 193 -0.49 38.94 -7.36
N ASN A 194 0.06 40.00 -7.93
CA ASN A 194 0.33 41.29 -7.25
C ASN A 194 -0.85 42.28 -7.29
N ILE A 195 -2.02 41.84 -7.71
CA ILE A 195 -3.28 42.62 -7.67
C ILE A 195 -4.00 42.30 -6.34
#